data_a176e69cfcb2577d54215820ae4d023d
#
_entry.id   a176e69cfcb2577d54215820ae4d023d
#
_cell.length_a   1.000
_cell.length_b   1.000
_cell.length_c   1.000
_cell.angle_alpha   90.00
_cell.angle_beta   90.00
_cell.angle_gamma   90.00
#
_symmetry.space_group_name_H-M   'P 1'
#
loop_
_entity.id
_entity.type
_entity.pdbx_description
1 polymer ?
#
loop_
_entity_poly.entity_id
_entity_poly.type
_entity_poly.pdbx_seq_one_letter_code
_entity_poly.pdbx_strand_id
1 'polypeptide(L)'
;GIAAGVDMFDCVMPTRNARNGTLFTRFGDLKIRNARHKTDHQPLDTTCTCHACAGKPSGPSGSAGVSWDAGGRGGFSRAYLHHLDRCGEMLGPMLTTIHNLHYYLNLMREIRDALDAGQFAQFRAQFKADRARGV
;
A
#
# COMPACT_ATOMS: atom_id res chain seq x y z
N GLY A 1 17.78 8.05 6.69
CA GLY A 1 17.74 9.52 6.70
C GLY A 1 17.22 10.07 8.00
N ILE A 2 16.06 9.59 8.47
CA ILE A 2 15.46 10.05 9.74
C ILE A 2 16.39 9.77 10.93
N ALA A 3 17.02 8.61 10.96
CA ALA A 3 18.02 8.28 11.99
C ALA A 3 19.26 9.20 11.95
N ALA A 4 19.50 9.88 10.85
CA ALA A 4 20.58 10.86 10.66
C ALA A 4 20.08 12.31 10.84
N GLY A 5 18.84 12.54 11.27
CA GLY A 5 18.28 13.86 11.54
C GLY A 5 17.60 14.54 10.35
N VAL A 6 17.20 13.79 9.32
CA VAL A 6 16.42 14.34 8.20
C VAL A 6 14.93 14.35 8.56
N ASP A 7 14.31 15.53 8.52
CA ASP A 7 12.91 15.72 8.93
C ASP A 7 11.91 15.72 7.76
N MET A 8 12.38 16.07 6.55
CA MET A 8 11.52 16.26 5.39
C MET A 8 12.11 15.58 4.15
N PHE A 9 11.23 14.99 3.35
CA PHE A 9 11.60 14.32 2.10
C PHE A 9 10.70 14.81 0.97
N ASP A 10 11.31 15.35 -0.08
CA ASP A 10 10.63 15.60 -1.35
C ASP A 10 11.03 14.52 -2.36
N CYS A 11 10.07 13.76 -2.83
CA CYS A 11 10.38 12.63 -3.71
C CYS A 11 9.19 12.22 -4.58
N VAL A 12 9.45 12.04 -5.88
CA VAL A 12 8.47 11.50 -6.85
C VAL A 12 8.35 9.97 -6.79
N MET A 13 9.13 9.31 -5.95
CA MET A 13 9.20 7.83 -5.90
C MET A 13 7.83 7.17 -5.70
N PRO A 14 6.94 7.63 -4.82
CA PRO A 14 5.64 7.00 -4.64
C PRO A 14 4.83 6.96 -5.94
N THR A 15 4.70 8.09 -6.60
CA THR A 15 3.86 8.24 -7.81
C THR A 15 4.51 7.67 -9.06
N ARG A 16 5.83 7.87 -9.23
CA ARG A 16 6.58 7.30 -10.36
C ARG A 16 6.55 5.77 -10.31
N ASN A 17 6.85 5.19 -9.16
CA ASN A 17 6.89 3.74 -9.01
C ASN A 17 5.51 3.11 -9.19
N ALA A 18 4.45 3.74 -8.71
CA ALA A 18 3.08 3.30 -8.94
C ALA A 18 2.75 3.18 -10.43
N ARG A 19 3.04 4.22 -11.21
CA ARG A 19 2.83 4.21 -12.68
C ARG A 19 3.68 3.15 -13.41
N ASN A 20 4.80 2.77 -12.83
CA ASN A 20 5.68 1.71 -13.35
C ASN A 20 5.36 0.32 -12.77
N GLY A 21 4.25 0.19 -12.06
CA GLY A 21 3.77 -1.09 -11.51
C GLY A 21 4.58 -1.58 -10.30
N THR A 22 5.33 -0.68 -9.62
CA THR A 22 6.02 -0.99 -8.36
C THR A 22 5.26 -0.38 -7.20
N LEU A 23 4.85 -1.24 -6.26
CA LEU A 23 3.99 -0.89 -5.14
C LEU A 23 4.71 -1.22 -3.83
N PHE A 24 4.56 -0.34 -2.85
CA PHE A 24 5.21 -0.49 -1.55
C PHE A 24 4.23 -1.12 -0.56
N THR A 25 4.65 -2.18 0.10
CA THR A 25 3.87 -2.82 1.16
C THR A 25 4.67 -2.86 2.46
N ARG A 26 4.01 -3.19 3.56
CA ARG A 26 4.69 -3.40 4.85
C ARG A 26 5.81 -4.44 4.74
N PHE A 27 5.62 -5.46 3.90
CA PHE A 27 6.50 -6.63 3.80
C PHE A 27 7.48 -6.59 2.64
N GLY A 28 7.48 -5.52 1.83
CA GLY A 28 8.42 -5.41 0.71
C GLY A 28 7.81 -4.72 -0.51
N ASP A 29 8.54 -4.76 -1.62
CA ASP A 29 8.10 -4.16 -2.87
C ASP A 29 7.40 -5.20 -3.74
N LEU A 30 6.19 -4.88 -4.18
CA LEU A 30 5.38 -5.71 -5.04
C LEU A 30 5.46 -5.20 -6.48
N LYS A 31 5.76 -6.09 -7.42
CA LYS A 31 5.73 -5.78 -8.86
C LYS A 31 4.44 -6.32 -9.45
N ILE A 32 3.44 -5.43 -9.66
CA ILE A 32 2.11 -5.87 -10.10
C ILE A 32 2.12 -6.52 -11.48
N ARG A 33 3.14 -6.24 -12.29
CA ARG A 33 3.32 -6.82 -13.62
C ARG A 33 3.73 -8.29 -13.64
N ASN A 34 4.15 -8.83 -12.49
CA ASN A 34 4.53 -10.23 -12.38
C ASN A 34 3.33 -11.15 -12.65
N ALA A 35 3.53 -12.18 -13.46
CA ALA A 35 2.50 -13.13 -13.86
C ALA A 35 1.84 -13.86 -12.66
N ARG A 36 2.55 -14.00 -11.54
CA ARG A 36 2.00 -14.59 -10.29
C ARG A 36 0.74 -13.88 -9.79
N HIS A 37 0.55 -12.59 -10.14
CA HIS A 37 -0.60 -11.82 -9.69
C HIS A 37 -1.83 -11.96 -10.58
N LYS A 38 -1.73 -12.67 -11.71
CA LYS A 38 -2.84 -12.85 -12.66
C LYS A 38 -4.09 -13.45 -12.02
N THR A 39 -3.92 -14.33 -11.04
CA THR A 39 -5.00 -15.03 -10.33
C THR A 39 -4.98 -14.79 -8.82
N ASP A 40 -4.24 -13.77 -8.36
CA ASP A 40 -4.11 -13.45 -6.95
C ASP A 40 -5.25 -12.51 -6.51
N HIS A 41 -6.23 -13.04 -5.78
CA HIS A 41 -7.39 -12.30 -5.31
C HIS A 41 -7.16 -11.54 -4.00
N GLN A 42 -5.94 -11.56 -3.46
CA GLN A 42 -5.59 -10.79 -2.27
C GLN A 42 -5.44 -9.29 -2.59
N PRO A 43 -5.67 -8.39 -1.62
CA PRO A 43 -5.34 -6.97 -1.77
C PRO A 43 -3.83 -6.78 -1.90
N LEU A 44 -3.38 -5.58 -2.29
CA LEU A 44 -1.95 -5.24 -2.38
C LEU A 44 -1.22 -5.51 -1.06
N ASP A 45 -1.83 -5.07 0.03
CA ASP A 45 -1.35 -5.27 1.39
C ASP A 45 -2.55 -5.48 2.33
N THR A 46 -2.57 -6.59 3.05
CA THR A 46 -3.67 -6.97 3.96
C THR A 46 -3.76 -6.08 5.20
N THR A 47 -2.69 -5.36 5.52
CA THR A 47 -2.64 -4.43 6.66
C THR A 47 -2.99 -3.00 6.26
N CYS A 48 -3.05 -2.71 4.96
CA CYS A 48 -3.27 -1.37 4.44
C CYS A 48 -4.76 -0.99 4.42
N THR A 49 -5.06 0.21 4.88
CA THR A 49 -6.43 0.77 4.96
C THR A 49 -6.75 1.75 3.83
N CYS A 50 -5.90 1.86 2.81
CA CYS A 50 -6.15 2.76 1.68
C CYS A 50 -7.35 2.31 0.85
N HIS A 51 -7.88 3.23 0.03
CA HIS A 51 -9.00 2.94 -0.86
C HIS A 51 -8.75 1.74 -1.80
N ALA A 52 -7.53 1.55 -2.27
CA ALA A 52 -7.20 0.43 -3.16
C ALA A 52 -7.21 -0.93 -2.43
N CYS A 53 -6.81 -0.99 -1.16
CA CYS A 53 -6.73 -2.25 -0.39
C CYS A 53 -8.01 -2.57 0.37
N ALA A 54 -8.62 -1.57 1.02
CA ALA A 54 -9.77 -1.76 1.91
C ALA A 54 -11.10 -1.33 1.29
N GLY A 55 -11.06 -0.69 0.12
CA GLY A 55 -12.24 -0.08 -0.47
C GLY A 55 -12.68 1.19 0.27
N LYS A 56 -13.80 1.77 -0.19
CA LYS A 56 -14.39 2.92 0.48
C LYS A 56 -15.00 2.47 1.81
N PRO A 57 -14.67 3.08 2.96
CA PRO A 57 -15.42 2.81 4.17
C PRO A 57 -16.90 3.10 3.88
N SER A 58 -17.75 2.14 4.17
CA SER A 58 -19.20 2.32 4.09
C SER A 58 -19.56 3.51 4.98
N GLY A 59 -20.00 4.61 4.39
CA GLY A 59 -20.58 5.72 5.15
C GLY A 59 -21.81 5.24 5.93
N PRO A 60 -22.37 6.04 6.85
CA PRO A 60 -23.52 5.67 7.66
C PRO A 60 -24.80 5.36 6.87
N SER A 61 -24.80 5.53 5.59
CA SER A 61 -25.85 5.07 4.68
C SER A 61 -25.36 3.84 3.92
N GLY A 62 -25.64 2.67 4.45
CA GLY A 62 -25.43 1.31 3.98
C GLY A 62 -25.54 0.99 2.47
N SER A 63 -24.90 1.75 1.61
CA SER A 63 -24.64 1.33 0.24
C SER A 63 -23.48 0.32 0.30
N ALA A 64 -23.84 -0.94 0.27
CA ALA A 64 -22.94 -2.08 0.20
C ALA A 64 -21.91 -1.86 -0.91
N GLY A 65 -20.68 -1.49 -0.53
CA GLY A 65 -19.54 -1.66 -1.41
C GLY A 65 -19.47 -3.14 -1.77
N VAL A 66 -19.25 -3.44 -3.05
CA VAL A 66 -19.16 -4.83 -3.51
C VAL A 66 -18.03 -5.51 -2.73
N SER A 67 -18.41 -6.35 -1.78
CA SER A 67 -17.48 -7.23 -1.06
C SER A 67 -17.11 -8.36 -1.99
N TRP A 68 -15.84 -8.47 -2.34
CA TRP A 68 -15.33 -9.53 -3.21
C TRP A 68 -14.88 -10.77 -2.43
N ASP A 69 -14.92 -10.74 -1.12
CA ASP A 69 -14.55 -11.85 -0.25
C ASP A 69 -15.57 -12.07 0.87
N ALA A 70 -15.58 -13.27 1.41
CA ALA A 70 -16.42 -13.65 2.56
C ALA A 70 -16.13 -12.83 3.83
N GLY A 71 -15.11 -11.97 3.83
CA GLY A 71 -14.69 -11.12 4.94
C GLY A 71 -15.08 -9.64 4.85
N GLY A 72 -15.85 -9.22 3.82
CA GLY A 72 -16.42 -7.87 3.74
C GLY A 72 -15.42 -6.73 3.44
N ARG A 73 -14.22 -7.03 2.98
CA ARG A 73 -13.21 -6.02 2.59
C ARG A 73 -13.44 -5.60 1.14
N GLY A 74 -13.94 -4.41 0.93
CA GLY A 74 -14.31 -3.88 -0.39
C GLY A 74 -13.16 -3.24 -1.17
N GLY A 75 -11.96 -3.85 -1.18
CA GLY A 75 -10.82 -3.35 -1.96
C GLY A 75 -10.68 -4.01 -3.33
N PHE A 76 -9.62 -3.62 -4.05
CA PHE A 76 -9.28 -4.19 -5.35
C PHE A 76 -8.22 -5.29 -5.19
N SER A 77 -8.40 -6.43 -5.89
CA SER A 77 -7.44 -7.53 -5.85
C SER A 77 -6.19 -7.25 -6.68
N ARG A 78 -5.10 -7.93 -6.36
CA ARG A 78 -3.87 -7.90 -7.18
C ARG A 78 -4.16 -8.37 -8.60
N ALA A 79 -5.02 -9.38 -8.79
CA ALA A 79 -5.43 -9.86 -10.12
C ALA A 79 -6.11 -8.76 -10.94
N TYR A 80 -7.00 -8.00 -10.34
CA TYR A 80 -7.68 -6.90 -11.01
C TYR A 80 -6.70 -5.77 -11.37
N LEU A 81 -5.83 -5.37 -10.45
CA LEU A 81 -4.82 -4.34 -10.69
C LEU A 81 -3.78 -4.79 -11.74
N HIS A 82 -3.40 -6.07 -11.74
CA HIS A 82 -2.57 -6.66 -12.79
C HIS A 82 -3.25 -6.58 -14.16
N HIS A 83 -4.55 -6.89 -14.22
CA HIS A 83 -5.34 -6.78 -15.45
C HIS A 83 -5.36 -5.34 -15.96
N LEU A 84 -5.66 -4.36 -15.10
CA LEU A 84 -5.69 -2.94 -15.47
C LEU A 84 -4.32 -2.46 -16.01
N ASP A 85 -3.21 -2.86 -15.37
CA ASP A 85 -1.86 -2.51 -15.83
C ASP A 85 -1.56 -3.12 -17.20
N ARG A 86 -1.99 -4.39 -17.44
CA ARG A 86 -1.79 -5.07 -18.71
C ARG A 86 -2.62 -4.50 -19.85
N CYS A 87 -3.81 -4.01 -19.57
CA CYS A 87 -4.69 -3.36 -20.55
C CYS A 87 -4.35 -1.87 -20.76
N GLY A 88 -3.44 -1.31 -19.96
CA GLY A 88 -3.09 0.11 -20.05
C GLY A 88 -4.20 1.05 -19.54
N GLU A 89 -5.10 0.54 -18.70
CA GLU A 89 -6.24 1.31 -18.17
C GLU A 89 -5.79 2.34 -17.13
N MET A 90 -6.23 3.58 -17.27
CA MET A 90 -5.87 4.70 -16.40
C MET A 90 -6.20 4.44 -14.93
N LEU A 91 -7.26 3.69 -14.64
CA LEU A 91 -7.67 3.34 -13.29
C LEU A 91 -6.58 2.58 -12.53
N GLY A 92 -5.77 1.74 -13.22
CA GLY A 92 -4.64 1.03 -12.61
C GLY A 92 -3.64 1.99 -11.95
N PRO A 93 -2.98 2.88 -12.71
CA PRO A 93 -2.10 3.91 -12.16
C PRO A 93 -2.74 4.81 -11.10
N MET A 94 -4.03 5.14 -11.21
CA MET A 94 -4.74 5.93 -10.19
C MET A 94 -4.79 5.19 -8.85
N LEU A 95 -5.28 3.96 -8.83
CA LEU A 95 -5.43 3.15 -7.61
C LEU A 95 -4.06 2.85 -6.97
N THR A 96 -3.07 2.49 -7.79
CA THR A 96 -1.73 2.20 -7.30
C THR A 96 -1.00 3.44 -6.77
N THR A 97 -1.26 4.61 -7.35
CA THR A 97 -0.74 5.90 -6.83
C THR A 97 -1.37 6.23 -5.47
N ILE A 98 -2.69 6.06 -5.33
CA ILE A 98 -3.39 6.26 -4.04
C ILE A 98 -2.77 5.33 -2.97
N HIS A 99 -2.52 4.06 -3.33
CA HIS A 99 -1.90 3.10 -2.40
C HIS A 99 -0.50 3.53 -1.97
N ASN A 100 0.38 3.87 -2.91
CA ASN A 100 1.76 4.24 -2.60
C ASN A 100 1.85 5.53 -1.78
N LEU A 101 1.02 6.53 -2.09
CA LEU A 101 0.94 7.76 -1.28
C LEU A 101 0.45 7.47 0.14
N HIS A 102 -0.62 6.69 0.27
CA HIS A 102 -1.13 6.29 1.59
C HIS A 102 -0.07 5.54 2.40
N TYR A 103 0.67 4.62 1.77
CA TYR A 103 1.75 3.87 2.42
C TYR A 103 2.80 4.81 3.02
N TYR A 104 3.32 5.77 2.23
CA TYR A 104 4.35 6.67 2.72
C TYR A 104 3.85 7.66 3.77
N LEU A 105 2.66 8.22 3.58
CA LEU A 105 2.06 9.11 4.57
C LEU A 105 1.81 8.39 5.92
N ASN A 106 1.36 7.15 5.84
CA ASN A 106 1.15 6.32 7.02
C ASN A 106 2.47 5.97 7.71
N LEU A 107 3.49 5.58 6.93
CA LEU A 107 4.83 5.29 7.44
C LEU A 107 5.42 6.51 8.16
N MET A 108 5.29 7.72 7.59
CA MET A 108 5.79 8.94 8.22
C MET A 108 5.04 9.28 9.50
N ARG A 109 3.74 8.97 9.58
CA ARG A 109 2.96 9.11 10.82
C ARG A 109 3.46 8.13 11.88
N GLU A 110 3.56 6.84 11.56
CA GLU A 110 4.07 5.82 12.49
C GLU A 110 5.47 6.15 13.02
N ILE A 111 6.33 6.72 12.17
CA ILE A 111 7.69 7.15 12.58
C ILE A 111 7.61 8.31 13.57
N ARG A 112 6.75 9.32 13.34
CA ARG A 112 6.56 10.43 14.30
C ARG A 112 6.04 9.93 15.64
N ASP A 113 5.03 9.06 15.60
CA ASP A 113 4.46 8.47 16.83
C ASP A 113 5.54 7.70 17.61
N ALA A 114 6.42 6.96 16.90
CA ALA A 114 7.53 6.22 17.52
C ALA A 114 8.64 7.15 18.08
N LEU A 115 8.88 8.31 17.44
CA LEU A 115 9.82 9.32 17.93
C LEU A 115 9.28 9.98 19.20
N ASP A 116 8.01 10.38 19.18
CA ASP A 116 7.33 11.01 20.32
C ASP A 116 7.28 10.06 21.54
N ALA A 117 7.10 8.76 21.30
CA ALA A 117 7.14 7.71 22.31
C ALA A 117 8.57 7.30 22.74
N GLY A 118 9.63 7.83 22.15
CA GLY A 118 11.01 7.41 22.41
C GLY A 118 11.34 5.98 21.95
N GLN A 119 10.53 5.41 21.06
CA GLN A 119 10.63 4.01 20.63
C GLN A 119 11.15 3.84 19.18
N PHE A 120 11.75 4.86 18.60
CA PHE A 120 12.17 4.84 17.19
C PHE A 120 13.14 3.71 16.85
N ALA A 121 14.07 3.37 17.75
CA ALA A 121 15.02 2.27 17.51
C ALA A 121 14.30 0.92 17.38
N GLN A 122 13.31 0.65 18.24
CA GLN A 122 12.48 -0.55 18.20
C GLN A 122 11.62 -0.58 16.92
N PHE A 123 10.95 0.53 16.60
CA PHE A 123 10.18 0.68 15.37
C PHE A 123 11.03 0.36 14.13
N ARG A 124 12.23 0.95 14.05
CA ARG A 124 13.17 0.72 12.95
C ARG A 124 13.59 -0.75 12.82
N ALA A 125 13.84 -1.42 13.94
CA ALA A 125 14.19 -2.85 13.95
C ALA A 125 13.02 -3.70 13.44
N GLN A 126 11.81 -3.45 13.93
CA GLN A 126 10.60 -4.15 13.49
C GLN A 126 10.31 -3.90 12.01
N PHE A 127 10.40 -2.65 11.54
CA PHE A 127 10.20 -2.31 10.13
C PHE A 127 11.16 -3.07 9.21
N LYS A 128 12.44 -3.19 9.59
CA LYS A 128 13.41 -3.97 8.84
C LYS A 128 13.08 -5.47 8.82
N ALA A 129 12.65 -6.02 9.96
CA ALA A 129 12.26 -7.41 10.07
C ALA A 129 11.02 -7.71 9.20
N ASP A 130 10.01 -6.83 9.22
CA ASP A 130 8.81 -6.96 8.38
C ASP A 130 9.19 -6.97 6.88
N ARG A 131 10.04 -6.05 6.45
CA ARG A 131 10.49 -5.99 5.05
C ARG A 131 11.35 -7.18 4.63
N ALA A 132 12.08 -7.78 5.55
CA ALA A 132 12.90 -8.98 5.28
C ALA A 132 12.04 -10.24 5.04
N ARG A 133 10.75 -10.23 5.44
CA ARG A 133 9.83 -11.36 5.20
C ARG A 133 9.47 -11.52 3.72
N GLY A 134 9.49 -10.41 2.97
CA GLY A 134 9.09 -10.39 1.56
C GLY A 134 7.57 -10.43 1.34
N VAL A 135 7.15 -10.29 0.08
CA VAL A 135 5.75 -10.29 -0.39
C VAL A 135 5.44 -11.56 -1.14
#